data_dc019ce7f24211c8ca35398e56ec09cf
#
_entry.id   dc019ce7f24211c8ca35398e56ec09cf
#
_cell.length_a   1.000
_cell.length_b   1.000
_cell.length_c   1.000
_cell.angle_alpha   90.00
_cell.angle_beta   90.00
_cell.angle_gamma   90.00
#
_symmetry.space_group_name_H-M   'P 1'
#
loop_
_entity.id
_entity.type
_entity.pdbx_description
1 polymer ?
#
loop_
_entity_poly.entity_id
_entity_poly.type
_entity_poly.pdbx_seq_one_letter_code
_entity_poly.pdbx_strand_id
1 'polypeptide(L)'
;ITLYNQLASDTELTPLLNRATQEFYYPGSTFKPLVAIAALEEGLTTPTEKIQDTGRLQLPEEEHYPYGDFHPQCWIYRQYGGNHGWEDLADALRDSCNIYFYTMGHRLGIDKIDEYASLFGLGEYTGIELPEVKGYVAGPATSEALGVEWYGGNLLNAAIGQDNTQVTPLQLANYIVTLLNGGDHFAPHLLKSVKSSD
;
A
#
# COMPACT_ATOMS: atom_id res chain seq x y z
N ILE A 1 -16.77 29.45 -22.10
CA ILE A 1 -16.99 28.24 -22.93
C ILE A 1 -15.69 27.88 -23.67
N THR A 2 -15.01 28.84 -24.32
CA THR A 2 -13.78 28.57 -25.11
C THR A 2 -12.66 27.99 -24.25
N LEU A 3 -12.38 28.58 -23.06
CA LEU A 3 -11.35 28.07 -22.14
C LEU A 3 -11.70 26.68 -21.64
N TYR A 4 -12.95 26.45 -21.23
CA TYR A 4 -13.39 25.11 -20.77
C TYR A 4 -13.19 24.06 -21.87
N ASN A 5 -13.57 24.38 -23.13
CA ASN A 5 -13.41 23.45 -24.23
C ASN A 5 -11.92 23.13 -24.51
N GLN A 6 -11.04 24.13 -24.39
CA GLN A 6 -9.60 23.95 -24.51
C GLN A 6 -9.07 23.00 -23.41
N LEU A 7 -9.47 23.23 -22.16
CA LEU A 7 -9.06 22.36 -21.02
C LEU A 7 -9.65 20.95 -21.15
N ALA A 8 -10.91 20.83 -21.60
CA ALA A 8 -11.57 19.53 -21.76
C ALA A 8 -11.02 18.70 -22.93
N SER A 9 -10.47 19.37 -23.95
CA SER A 9 -9.86 18.69 -25.11
C SER A 9 -8.38 18.37 -24.95
N ASP A 10 -7.74 18.85 -23.88
CA ASP A 10 -6.35 18.54 -23.58
C ASP A 10 -6.25 17.12 -22.97
N THR A 11 -5.95 16.16 -23.84
CA THR A 11 -5.81 14.73 -23.45
C THR A 11 -4.42 14.38 -22.94
N GLU A 12 -3.44 15.26 -23.08
CA GLU A 12 -2.07 15.06 -22.60
C GLU A 12 -1.94 15.46 -21.13
N LEU A 13 -2.34 16.67 -20.77
CA LEU A 13 -2.25 17.19 -19.40
C LEU A 13 -3.48 16.85 -18.56
N THR A 14 -4.62 16.55 -19.21
CA THR A 14 -5.90 16.24 -18.53
C THR A 14 -6.21 17.20 -17.36
N PRO A 15 -6.20 18.55 -17.61
CA PRO A 15 -6.21 19.53 -16.51
C PRO A 15 -7.51 19.57 -15.71
N LEU A 16 -8.60 18.97 -16.23
CA LEU A 16 -9.87 18.84 -15.51
C LEU A 16 -10.00 17.55 -14.69
N LEU A 17 -9.02 16.64 -14.79
CA LEU A 17 -9.01 15.43 -14.00
C LEU A 17 -8.64 15.76 -12.54
N ASN A 18 -9.50 15.37 -11.59
CA ASN A 18 -9.18 15.45 -10.17
C ASN A 18 -8.28 14.29 -9.77
N ARG A 19 -6.97 14.46 -9.85
CA ARG A 19 -5.99 13.42 -9.54
C ARG A 19 -6.03 12.95 -8.10
N ALA A 20 -6.59 13.74 -7.18
CA ALA A 20 -6.70 13.35 -5.78
C ALA A 20 -7.73 12.23 -5.57
N THR A 21 -8.77 12.17 -6.40
CA THR A 21 -9.90 11.26 -6.24
C THR A 21 -10.15 10.34 -7.43
N GLN A 22 -9.65 10.68 -8.62
CA GLN A 22 -9.99 10.00 -9.88
C GLN A 22 -8.80 9.33 -10.57
N GLU A 23 -7.62 9.39 -9.98
CA GLU A 23 -6.43 8.72 -10.46
C GLU A 23 -5.77 7.95 -9.32
N PHE A 24 -5.12 6.84 -9.60
CA PHE A 24 -4.50 6.01 -8.57
C PHE A 24 -3.03 5.72 -8.90
N TYR A 25 -2.26 5.51 -7.83
CA TYR A 25 -0.82 5.36 -7.86
C TYR A 25 -0.40 4.21 -6.95
N TYR A 26 0.76 3.65 -7.22
CA TYR A 26 1.37 2.68 -6.31
C TYR A 26 1.76 3.36 -5.01
N PRO A 27 1.26 2.92 -3.84
CA PRO A 27 1.61 3.52 -2.56
C PRO A 27 3.08 3.28 -2.19
N GLY A 28 3.68 2.19 -2.68
CA GLY A 28 5.06 1.84 -2.36
C GLY A 28 5.28 1.77 -0.85
N SER A 29 6.42 2.24 -0.38
CA SER A 29 6.81 2.15 1.02
C SER A 29 5.89 2.87 2.02
N THR A 30 4.98 3.72 1.57
CA THR A 30 3.94 4.30 2.44
C THR A 30 2.89 3.28 2.89
N PHE A 31 2.87 2.11 2.27
CA PHE A 31 2.04 0.96 2.66
C PHE A 31 2.63 0.15 3.83
N LYS A 32 3.94 0.23 4.06
CA LYS A 32 4.65 -0.55 5.09
C LYS A 32 4.12 -0.38 6.51
N PRO A 33 3.70 0.81 6.97
CA PRO A 33 3.09 0.96 8.29
C PRO A 33 1.83 0.11 8.48
N LEU A 34 1.01 -0.07 7.44
CA LEU A 34 -0.15 -0.97 7.47
C LEU A 34 0.29 -2.42 7.72
N VAL A 35 1.27 -2.90 6.96
CA VAL A 35 1.83 -4.26 7.11
C VAL A 35 2.45 -4.45 8.50
N ALA A 36 3.10 -3.41 9.04
CA ALA A 36 3.64 -3.40 10.39
C ALA A 36 2.54 -3.60 11.45
N ILE A 37 1.44 -2.82 11.35
CA ILE A 37 0.31 -2.92 12.27
C ILE A 37 -0.35 -4.29 12.15
N ALA A 38 -0.62 -4.76 10.94
CA ALA A 38 -1.20 -6.08 10.72
C ALA A 38 -0.35 -7.18 11.38
N ALA A 39 0.98 -7.15 11.20
CA ALA A 39 1.88 -8.13 11.79
C ALA A 39 1.93 -8.07 13.33
N LEU A 40 1.83 -6.87 13.92
CA LEU A 40 1.75 -6.68 15.37
C LEU A 40 0.42 -7.19 15.94
N GLU A 41 -0.71 -6.81 15.34
CA GLU A 41 -2.05 -7.19 15.79
C GLU A 41 -2.28 -8.71 15.69
N GLU A 42 -1.76 -9.35 14.64
CA GLU A 42 -1.81 -10.80 14.46
C GLU A 42 -0.77 -11.55 15.33
N GLY A 43 0.05 -10.84 16.12
CA GLY A 43 1.07 -11.43 16.98
C GLY A 43 2.21 -12.13 16.24
N LEU A 44 2.43 -11.80 14.98
CA LEU A 44 3.46 -12.41 14.11
C LEU A 44 4.83 -11.77 14.27
N THR A 45 4.91 -10.66 14.97
CA THR A 45 6.14 -9.97 15.34
C THR A 45 5.97 -9.19 16.65
N THR A 46 7.07 -8.64 17.16
CA THR A 46 7.07 -7.70 18.28
C THR A 46 7.83 -6.44 17.86
N PRO A 47 7.64 -5.28 18.54
CA PRO A 47 8.38 -4.06 18.19
C PRO A 47 9.90 -4.20 18.26
N THR A 48 10.41 -5.18 19.02
CA THR A 48 11.84 -5.40 19.27
C THR A 48 12.40 -6.65 18.59
N GLU A 49 11.56 -7.41 17.87
CA GLU A 49 12.06 -8.53 17.07
C GLU A 49 12.98 -8.01 15.97
N LYS A 50 14.16 -8.61 15.87
CA LYS A 50 15.15 -8.23 14.85
C LYS A 50 15.16 -9.24 13.71
N ILE A 51 15.09 -8.72 12.49
CA ILE A 51 15.24 -9.47 11.24
C ILE A 51 16.52 -8.99 10.56
N GLN A 52 17.28 -9.94 10.02
CA GLN A 52 18.53 -9.63 9.35
C GLN A 52 18.28 -9.34 7.86
N ASP A 53 18.59 -8.13 7.43
CA ASP A 53 18.71 -7.79 6.02
C ASP A 53 20.16 -8.09 5.55
N THR A 54 20.31 -9.07 4.69
CA THR A 54 21.57 -9.43 4.00
C THR A 54 21.58 -8.94 2.56
N GLY A 55 20.62 -8.11 2.17
CA GLY A 55 20.43 -7.58 0.83
C GLY A 55 19.43 -8.36 -0.01
N ARG A 56 19.21 -9.65 0.28
CA ARG A 56 18.24 -10.52 -0.40
C ARG A 56 17.41 -11.26 0.63
N LEU A 57 16.13 -11.49 0.32
CA LEU A 57 15.25 -12.29 1.18
C LEU A 57 15.81 -13.71 1.27
N GLN A 58 15.97 -14.20 2.48
CA GLN A 58 16.36 -15.57 2.80
C GLN A 58 15.26 -16.18 3.67
N LEU A 59 14.56 -17.17 3.15
CA LEU A 59 13.60 -17.99 3.87
C LEU A 59 14.18 -19.41 3.97
N PRO A 60 13.78 -20.22 4.96
CA PRO A 60 14.05 -21.64 5.00
C PRO A 60 13.62 -22.30 3.68
N GLU A 61 14.33 -23.35 3.25
CA GLU A 61 14.10 -24.00 1.93
C GLU A 61 12.65 -24.48 1.79
N GLU A 62 12.07 -25.03 2.85
CA GLU A 62 10.67 -25.47 2.91
C GLU A 62 9.65 -24.32 2.75
N GLU A 63 10.02 -23.10 3.10
CA GLU A 63 9.16 -21.90 3.01
C GLU A 63 9.32 -21.19 1.67
N HIS A 64 10.34 -21.52 0.90
CA HIS A 64 10.59 -20.94 -0.42
C HIS A 64 9.64 -21.45 -1.51
N TYR A 65 8.98 -22.58 -1.28
CA TYR A 65 8.16 -23.25 -2.31
C TYR A 65 7.15 -22.32 -3.02
N PRO A 66 6.42 -21.42 -2.32
CA PRO A 66 5.46 -20.55 -2.99
C PRO A 66 6.08 -19.53 -3.94
N TYR A 67 7.39 -19.27 -3.80
CA TYR A 67 8.11 -18.21 -4.51
C TYR A 67 9.03 -18.72 -5.61
N GLY A 68 9.28 -20.02 -5.65
CA GLY A 68 10.24 -20.63 -6.59
C GLY A 68 11.63 -19.98 -6.47
N ASP A 69 12.20 -19.61 -7.61
CA ASP A 69 13.53 -18.94 -7.68
C ASP A 69 13.46 -17.42 -7.42
N PHE A 70 12.32 -16.90 -6.95
CA PHE A 70 12.15 -15.46 -6.70
C PHE A 70 12.80 -15.06 -5.37
N HIS A 71 13.96 -14.41 -5.44
CA HIS A 71 14.71 -13.87 -4.31
C HIS A 71 14.69 -12.33 -4.35
N PRO A 72 13.66 -11.68 -3.83
CA PRO A 72 13.57 -10.23 -3.88
C PRO A 72 14.68 -9.57 -3.09
N GLN A 73 15.09 -8.39 -3.56
CA GLN A 73 16.21 -7.63 -3.03
C GLN A 73 15.75 -6.41 -2.27
N CYS A 74 16.46 -6.05 -1.20
CA CYS A 74 16.32 -4.75 -0.60
C CYS A 74 16.73 -3.64 -1.56
N TRP A 75 16.10 -2.48 -1.45
CA TRP A 75 16.41 -1.33 -2.32
C TRP A 75 17.87 -0.89 -2.22
N ILE A 76 18.44 -0.91 -1.00
CA ILE A 76 19.85 -0.54 -0.77
C ILE A 76 20.80 -1.51 -1.45
N TYR A 77 20.45 -2.81 -1.51
CA TYR A 77 21.23 -3.81 -2.22
C TYR A 77 21.21 -3.59 -3.73
N ARG A 78 20.01 -3.33 -4.28
CA ARG A 78 19.86 -3.05 -5.72
C ARG A 78 20.63 -1.82 -6.17
N GLN A 79 20.67 -0.78 -5.33
CA GLN A 79 21.22 0.52 -5.71
C GLN A 79 22.71 0.65 -5.38
N TYR A 80 23.15 0.03 -4.28
CA TYR A 80 24.50 0.26 -3.73
C TYR A 80 25.24 -1.02 -3.37
N GLY A 81 24.64 -2.19 -3.50
CA GLY A 81 25.23 -3.47 -3.07
C GLY A 81 25.34 -3.64 -1.56
N GLY A 82 24.70 -2.77 -0.77
CA GLY A 82 24.68 -2.77 0.70
C GLY A 82 23.51 -3.55 1.29
N ASN A 83 23.45 -3.55 2.63
CA ASN A 83 22.32 -4.07 3.40
C ASN A 83 22.13 -3.25 4.68
N HIS A 84 20.98 -3.42 5.37
CA HIS A 84 20.71 -2.70 6.62
C HIS A 84 21.22 -3.46 7.88
N GLY A 85 21.56 -4.75 7.75
CA GLY A 85 21.96 -5.57 8.89
C GLY A 85 20.76 -6.01 9.74
N TRP A 86 20.90 -5.92 11.06
CA TRP A 86 19.84 -6.31 12.00
C TRP A 86 18.91 -5.14 12.28
N GLU A 87 17.65 -5.25 11.87
CA GLU A 87 16.62 -4.24 12.01
C GLU A 87 15.46 -4.72 12.88
N ASP A 88 15.06 -3.92 13.86
CA ASP A 88 13.75 -4.03 14.47
C ASP A 88 12.69 -3.25 13.68
N LEU A 89 11.44 -3.27 14.15
CA LEU A 89 10.34 -2.64 13.42
C LEU A 89 10.56 -1.14 13.19
N ALA A 90 11.06 -0.41 14.19
CA ALA A 90 11.29 1.04 14.09
C ALA A 90 12.42 1.36 13.10
N ASP A 91 13.51 0.60 13.18
CA ASP A 91 14.63 0.70 12.24
C ASP A 91 14.18 0.39 10.82
N ALA A 92 13.43 -0.70 10.62
CA ALA A 92 12.92 -1.13 9.32
C ALA A 92 11.96 -0.11 8.67
N LEU A 93 11.15 0.59 9.47
CA LEU A 93 10.30 1.70 8.99
C LEU A 93 11.14 2.92 8.62
N ARG A 94 12.10 3.31 9.48
CA ARG A 94 13.02 4.44 9.24
C ARG A 94 13.82 4.27 7.95
N ASP A 95 14.40 3.08 7.76
CA ASP A 95 15.30 2.76 6.66
C ASP A 95 14.55 2.18 5.45
N SER A 96 13.24 2.04 5.59
CA SER A 96 12.37 1.46 4.54
C SER A 96 12.86 0.08 4.06
N CYS A 97 13.29 -0.78 4.99
CA CYS A 97 13.88 -2.08 4.70
C CYS A 97 12.88 -3.02 4.03
N ASN A 98 13.12 -3.37 2.77
CA ASN A 98 12.23 -4.28 2.06
C ASN A 98 12.28 -5.70 2.64
N ILE A 99 13.44 -6.18 3.07
CA ILE A 99 13.60 -7.54 3.59
C ILE A 99 12.73 -7.76 4.83
N TYR A 100 12.70 -6.77 5.74
CA TYR A 100 11.82 -6.82 6.90
C TYR A 100 10.35 -7.00 6.47
N PHE A 101 9.88 -6.17 5.54
CA PHE A 101 8.48 -6.18 5.10
C PHE A 101 8.12 -7.35 4.18
N TYR A 102 9.06 -7.90 3.41
CA TYR A 102 8.86 -9.18 2.73
C TYR A 102 8.64 -10.31 3.74
N THR A 103 9.43 -10.33 4.82
CA THR A 103 9.26 -11.32 5.90
C THR A 103 7.92 -11.16 6.59
N MET A 104 7.48 -9.93 6.88
CA MET A 104 6.15 -9.68 7.44
C MET A 104 5.04 -10.10 6.47
N GLY A 105 5.15 -9.79 5.19
CA GLY A 105 4.19 -10.22 4.18
C GLY A 105 4.10 -11.74 4.05
N HIS A 106 5.24 -12.42 4.10
CA HIS A 106 5.29 -13.88 4.10
C HIS A 106 4.55 -14.48 5.32
N ARG A 107 4.76 -13.91 6.52
CA ARG A 107 4.10 -14.36 7.76
C ARG A 107 2.60 -14.07 7.76
N LEU A 108 2.16 -12.94 7.24
CA LEU A 108 0.76 -12.51 7.20
C LEU A 108 -0.05 -13.29 6.15
N GLY A 109 0.51 -13.49 4.98
CA GLY A 109 -0.25 -13.92 3.81
C GLY A 109 -1.09 -12.79 3.20
N ILE A 110 -1.58 -13.03 1.97
CA ILE A 110 -2.28 -11.99 1.20
C ILE A 110 -3.65 -11.64 1.78
N ASP A 111 -4.36 -12.63 2.33
CA ASP A 111 -5.71 -12.44 2.87
C ASP A 111 -5.70 -11.45 4.04
N LYS A 112 -4.69 -11.51 4.91
CA LYS A 112 -4.53 -10.57 6.02
C LYS A 112 -4.11 -9.18 5.54
N ILE A 113 -3.24 -9.09 4.56
CA ILE A 113 -2.87 -7.81 3.96
C ILE A 113 -4.09 -7.12 3.36
N ASP A 114 -4.95 -7.85 2.64
CA ASP A 114 -6.19 -7.33 2.04
C ASP A 114 -7.21 -6.91 3.11
N GLU A 115 -7.39 -7.75 4.15
CA GLU A 115 -8.26 -7.43 5.30
C GLU A 115 -7.87 -6.10 5.94
N TYR A 116 -6.59 -5.93 6.31
CA TYR A 116 -6.13 -4.69 6.94
C TYR A 116 -6.14 -3.50 5.97
N ALA A 117 -5.85 -3.70 4.69
CA ALA A 117 -5.98 -2.63 3.69
C ALA A 117 -7.41 -2.10 3.61
N SER A 118 -8.40 -3.01 3.59
CA SER A 118 -9.82 -2.64 3.61
C SER A 118 -10.21 -1.92 4.90
N LEU A 119 -9.75 -2.37 6.08
CA LEU A 119 -9.99 -1.70 7.36
C LEU A 119 -9.47 -0.26 7.39
N PHE A 120 -8.36 0.00 6.70
CA PHE A 120 -7.80 1.35 6.54
C PHE A 120 -8.36 2.12 5.34
N GLY A 121 -9.37 1.58 4.64
CA GLY A 121 -10.05 2.21 3.51
C GLY A 121 -9.26 2.26 2.22
N LEU A 122 -8.18 1.48 2.09
CA LEU A 122 -7.44 1.35 0.84
C LEU A 122 -8.17 0.37 -0.10
N GLY A 123 -8.29 0.73 -1.39
CA GLY A 123 -9.08 -0.05 -2.33
C GLY A 123 -10.59 0.09 -2.15
N GLU A 124 -11.07 1.04 -1.33
CA GLU A 124 -12.48 1.32 -1.07
C GLU A 124 -12.83 2.76 -1.44
N TYR A 125 -14.12 3.04 -1.66
CA TYR A 125 -14.58 4.43 -1.81
C TYR A 125 -14.44 5.16 -0.48
N THR A 126 -13.93 6.40 -0.51
CA THR A 126 -13.77 7.22 0.70
C THR A 126 -15.09 7.81 1.17
N GLY A 127 -16.08 7.91 0.29
CA GLY A 127 -17.37 8.53 0.56
C GLY A 127 -17.38 10.06 0.47
N ILE A 128 -16.32 10.67 -0.09
CA ILE A 128 -16.30 12.11 -0.37
C ILE A 128 -17.38 12.49 -1.39
N GLU A 129 -17.92 13.71 -1.32
CA GLU A 129 -18.98 14.19 -2.20
C GLU A 129 -18.51 14.50 -3.64
N LEU A 130 -17.29 14.14 -3.98
CA LEU A 130 -16.73 14.29 -5.35
C LEU A 130 -16.73 12.95 -6.09
N PRO A 131 -16.70 12.98 -7.43
CA PRO A 131 -16.42 11.76 -8.20
C PRO A 131 -15.08 11.14 -7.79
N GLU A 132 -15.10 9.85 -7.49
CA GLU A 132 -13.92 9.10 -7.06
C GLU A 132 -13.82 7.72 -7.73
N VAL A 133 -12.63 7.14 -7.74
CA VAL A 133 -12.36 5.77 -8.16
C VAL A 133 -11.93 4.91 -6.97
N LYS A 134 -12.26 3.61 -7.02
CA LYS A 134 -12.03 2.71 -5.89
C LYS A 134 -10.55 2.31 -5.72
N GLY A 135 -9.78 2.26 -6.81
CA GLY A 135 -8.41 1.70 -6.79
C GLY A 135 -8.42 0.18 -6.60
N TYR A 136 -7.27 -0.39 -6.24
CA TYR A 136 -7.06 -1.83 -6.11
C TYR A 136 -6.10 -2.13 -4.95
N VAL A 137 -6.34 -3.22 -4.23
CA VAL A 137 -5.35 -3.87 -3.37
C VAL A 137 -4.92 -5.17 -4.05
N ALA A 138 -3.62 -5.42 -4.10
CA ALA A 138 -3.07 -6.61 -4.77
C ALA A 138 -3.57 -7.89 -4.08
N GLY A 139 -3.93 -8.86 -4.89
CA GLY A 139 -4.42 -10.16 -4.45
C GLY A 139 -4.89 -11.02 -5.62
N PRO A 140 -5.19 -12.31 -5.39
CA PRO A 140 -5.70 -13.20 -6.44
C PRO A 140 -6.96 -12.65 -7.13
N ALA A 141 -7.92 -12.14 -6.36
CA ALA A 141 -9.17 -11.59 -6.90
C ALA A 141 -8.93 -10.34 -7.77
N THR A 142 -8.04 -9.45 -7.33
CA THR A 142 -7.64 -8.27 -8.12
C THR A 142 -6.93 -8.69 -9.41
N SER A 143 -6.03 -9.66 -9.33
CA SER A 143 -5.33 -10.18 -10.50
C SER A 143 -6.29 -10.80 -11.51
N GLU A 144 -7.26 -11.59 -11.04
CA GLU A 144 -8.32 -12.16 -11.89
C GLU A 144 -9.15 -11.06 -12.57
N ALA A 145 -9.57 -10.03 -11.81
CA ALA A 145 -10.34 -8.91 -12.33
C ALA A 145 -9.57 -8.08 -13.38
N LEU A 146 -8.24 -7.99 -13.24
CA LEU A 146 -7.35 -7.31 -14.19
C LEU A 146 -6.92 -8.21 -15.36
N GLY A 147 -7.27 -9.50 -15.35
CA GLY A 147 -6.87 -10.47 -16.38
C GLY A 147 -5.38 -10.78 -16.38
N VAL A 148 -4.72 -10.68 -15.22
CA VAL A 148 -3.30 -11.02 -15.02
C VAL A 148 -3.18 -12.21 -14.08
N GLU A 149 -2.08 -12.96 -14.21
CA GLU A 149 -1.86 -14.15 -13.40
C GLU A 149 -1.29 -13.77 -12.02
N TRP A 150 -1.73 -14.46 -10.95
CA TRP A 150 -1.20 -14.32 -9.61
C TRP A 150 -0.17 -15.40 -9.31
N TYR A 151 1.02 -15.00 -8.91
CA TYR A 151 2.10 -15.89 -8.50
C TYR A 151 2.46 -15.65 -7.01
N GLY A 152 3.07 -16.65 -6.37
CA GLY A 152 3.50 -16.52 -4.97
C GLY A 152 4.35 -15.28 -4.68
N GLY A 153 5.26 -14.93 -5.59
CA GLY A 153 6.11 -13.75 -5.47
C GLY A 153 5.36 -12.40 -5.44
N ASN A 154 4.13 -12.35 -5.94
CA ASN A 154 3.29 -11.14 -5.88
C ASN A 154 2.97 -10.74 -4.44
N LEU A 155 2.77 -11.72 -3.53
CA LEU A 155 2.57 -11.47 -2.10
C LEU A 155 3.68 -10.59 -1.51
N LEU A 156 4.94 -10.91 -1.81
CA LEU A 156 6.09 -10.17 -1.28
C LEU A 156 6.11 -8.72 -1.79
N ASN A 157 5.79 -8.52 -3.07
CA ASN A 157 5.68 -7.19 -3.65
C ASN A 157 4.48 -6.41 -3.08
N ALA A 158 3.33 -7.07 -2.88
CA ALA A 158 2.16 -6.47 -2.24
C ALA A 158 2.48 -5.95 -0.83
N ALA A 159 3.26 -6.68 -0.05
CA ALA A 159 3.67 -6.29 1.30
C ALA A 159 4.50 -5.00 1.38
N ILE A 160 5.04 -4.53 0.26
CA ILE A 160 5.76 -3.26 0.17
C ILE A 160 5.00 -2.21 -0.67
N GLY A 161 3.69 -2.41 -0.89
CA GLY A 161 2.82 -1.49 -1.62
C GLY A 161 3.11 -1.42 -3.12
N GLN A 162 3.54 -2.53 -3.68
CA GLN A 162 3.81 -2.72 -5.11
C GLN A 162 2.82 -3.76 -5.68
N ASP A 163 3.17 -4.38 -6.80
CA ASP A 163 2.31 -5.28 -7.55
C ASP A 163 1.08 -4.53 -8.11
N ASN A 164 -0.12 -5.07 -7.97
CA ASN A 164 -1.36 -4.46 -8.43
C ASN A 164 -2.03 -3.55 -7.37
N THR A 165 -1.34 -3.20 -6.28
CA THR A 165 -1.86 -2.24 -5.30
C THR A 165 -1.77 -0.83 -5.86
N GLN A 166 -2.93 -0.21 -6.12
CA GLN A 166 -3.06 1.14 -6.65
C GLN A 166 -4.17 1.87 -5.91
N VAL A 167 -3.84 2.99 -5.28
CA VAL A 167 -4.78 3.77 -4.45
C VAL A 167 -4.79 5.23 -4.85
N THR A 168 -5.89 5.92 -4.57
CA THR A 168 -5.97 7.37 -4.82
C THR A 168 -5.16 8.12 -3.75
N PRO A 169 -4.64 9.33 -4.07
CA PRO A 169 -4.01 10.19 -3.07
C PRO A 169 -4.92 10.49 -1.87
N LEU A 170 -6.23 10.60 -2.08
CA LEU A 170 -7.19 10.81 -0.99
C LEU A 170 -7.29 9.59 -0.08
N GLN A 171 -7.36 8.37 -0.63
CA GLN A 171 -7.34 7.14 0.16
C GLN A 171 -6.07 7.06 1.00
N LEU A 172 -4.91 7.36 0.39
CA LEU A 172 -3.63 7.34 1.10
C LEU A 172 -3.59 8.38 2.23
N ALA A 173 -4.10 9.59 1.99
CA ALA A 173 -4.20 10.63 3.02
C ALA A 173 -5.13 10.20 4.17
N ASN A 174 -6.29 9.62 3.85
CA ASN A 174 -7.26 9.16 4.84
C ASN A 174 -6.72 7.99 5.67
N TYR A 175 -6.01 7.06 5.05
CA TYR A 175 -5.27 6.00 5.71
C TYR A 175 -4.28 6.55 6.75
N ILE A 176 -3.47 7.55 6.38
CA ILE A 176 -2.51 8.18 7.30
C ILE A 176 -3.23 8.89 8.45
N VAL A 177 -4.36 9.54 8.19
CA VAL A 177 -5.21 10.14 9.24
C VAL A 177 -5.71 9.06 10.20
N THR A 178 -6.21 7.94 9.69
CA THR A 178 -6.66 6.80 10.50
C THR A 178 -5.55 6.24 11.39
N LEU A 179 -4.32 6.14 10.87
CA LEU A 179 -3.16 5.76 11.67
C LEU A 179 -2.89 6.73 12.83
N LEU A 180 -2.98 8.04 12.57
CA LEU A 180 -2.57 9.07 13.52
C LEU A 180 -3.63 9.40 14.58
N ASN A 181 -4.88 9.04 14.34
CA ASN A 181 -5.99 9.33 15.26
C ASN A 181 -6.39 8.14 16.15
N GLY A 182 -5.60 7.08 16.17
CA GLY A 182 -5.86 5.90 17.00
C GLY A 182 -6.72 4.82 16.34
N GLY A 183 -6.88 4.88 15.01
CA GLY A 183 -7.59 3.85 14.23
C GLY A 183 -9.02 4.24 13.83
N ASP A 184 -9.52 5.41 14.22
CA ASP A 184 -10.84 5.88 13.79
C ASP A 184 -10.83 6.26 12.31
N HIS A 185 -11.58 5.51 11.51
CA HIS A 185 -11.73 5.78 10.07
C HIS A 185 -12.92 6.66 9.79
N PHE A 186 -12.68 7.83 9.20
CA PHE A 186 -13.72 8.82 8.87
C PHE A 186 -13.88 8.99 7.37
N ALA A 187 -15.12 9.18 6.92
CA ALA A 187 -15.37 9.64 5.56
C ALA A 187 -14.97 11.13 5.46
N PRO A 188 -14.11 11.51 4.51
CA PRO A 188 -13.75 12.91 4.31
C PRO A 188 -14.92 13.71 3.73
N HIS A 189 -15.09 14.96 4.17
CA HIS A 189 -16.18 15.85 3.75
C HIS A 189 -15.65 17.20 3.30
N LEU A 190 -16.28 17.76 2.26
CA LEU A 190 -16.09 19.15 1.84
C LEU A 190 -17.15 20.07 2.46
N LEU A 191 -18.37 19.56 2.64
CA LEU A 191 -19.48 20.31 3.18
C LEU A 191 -19.50 20.21 4.71
N LYS A 192 -19.14 21.30 5.41
CA LYS A 192 -19.18 21.33 6.88
C LYS A 192 -20.59 21.56 7.43
N SER A 193 -21.34 22.48 6.85
CA SER A 193 -22.71 22.81 7.29
C SER A 193 -23.42 23.67 6.26
N VAL A 194 -24.74 23.57 6.25
CA VAL A 194 -25.65 24.50 5.56
C VAL A 194 -26.43 25.27 6.63
N LYS A 195 -26.45 26.59 6.54
CA LYS A 195 -27.26 27.45 7.42
C LYS A 195 -28.39 28.05 6.62
N SER A 196 -29.60 28.04 7.17
CA SER A 196 -30.74 28.81 6.64
C SER A 196 -30.45 30.30 6.72
N SER A 197 -31.01 31.06 5.81
CA SER A 197 -30.93 32.53 5.79
C SER A 197 -32.01 33.20 6.66
N ASP A 198 -32.74 32.41 7.48
CA ASP A 198 -33.82 32.93 8.34
C ASP A 198 -33.26 33.58 9.60
#